data_93b5ed7e5a530dfad75c81a39eaea765
#
_entry.id   93b5ed7e5a530dfad75c81a39eaea765
#
_cell.length_a   1.000
_cell.length_b   1.000
_cell.length_c   1.000
_cell.angle_alpha   90.00
_cell.angle_beta   90.00
_cell.angle_gamma   90.00
#
_symmetry.space_group_name_H-M   'P 1'
#
loop_
_entity.id
_entity.type
_entity.pdbx_description
1 polymer ?
#
loop_
_entity_poly.entity_id
_entity_poly.type
_entity_poly.pdbx_seq_one_letter_code
_entity_poly.pdbx_strand_id
1 'polypeptide(L)'
;MRRKIFTTLILLMSISISQAQSKKDLIREVDNLRAQFREAETALSESRREERIASAKVESYEAQVNELKETNANLLKNLNSFTEASNKRSDHINSTLESLVKKEAQLRVINDELSSRDSITLAVFTQFKQTLGSDPKITVSNGAVAVVMDNSYLFGENAKNFKVQDKAEAIIAKIGSVLKANPTMDIQIVSNSNLVESKDNKSNNWEIGTQQAAAIARILESKYQIEPKRIIATGKSELGLYSIETATEIIVQPKFYEFYKLVKENMK
;
A
#
# COMPACT_ATOMS: atom_id res chain seq x y z
N MET A 1 -78.26 115.04 40.69
CA MET A 1 -78.52 113.60 40.53
C MET A 1 -77.95 113.00 39.18
N ARG A 2 -78.10 113.62 38.06
CA ARG A 2 -77.66 113.13 36.70
C ARG A 2 -76.12 112.85 36.60
N ARG A 3 -75.28 113.58 37.23
CA ARG A 3 -73.79 113.35 37.18
C ARG A 3 -73.32 112.09 37.91
N LYS A 4 -73.97 111.75 39.03
CA LYS A 4 -73.68 110.51 39.78
C LYS A 4 -74.17 109.24 39.11
N ILE A 5 -75.24 109.31 38.38
CA ILE A 5 -75.81 108.16 37.61
C ILE A 5 -74.87 107.85 36.41
N PHE A 6 -74.27 108.96 35.76
CA PHE A 6 -73.37 108.76 34.63
C PHE A 6 -72.01 108.18 35.03
N THR A 7 -71.52 108.52 36.22
CA THR A 7 -70.26 107.96 36.74
C THR A 7 -70.42 106.47 37.15
N THR A 8 -71.60 106.14 37.76
CA THR A 8 -71.92 104.72 38.10
C THR A 8 -72.10 103.84 36.86
N LEU A 9 -72.68 104.37 35.78
CA LEU A 9 -72.88 103.65 34.51
C LEU A 9 -71.52 103.43 33.82
N ILE A 10 -70.60 104.41 33.83
CA ILE A 10 -69.26 104.26 33.27
C ILE A 10 -68.46 103.20 34.05
N LEU A 11 -68.57 103.21 35.41
CA LEU A 11 -67.91 102.27 36.30
C LEU A 11 -68.40 100.83 36.06
N LEU A 12 -69.74 100.63 35.92
CA LEU A 12 -70.31 99.33 35.59
C LEU A 12 -69.89 98.85 34.21
N MET A 13 -69.79 99.80 33.21
CA MET A 13 -69.35 99.45 31.85
C MET A 13 -67.86 99.05 31.83
N SER A 14 -66.97 99.70 32.61
CA SER A 14 -65.57 99.39 32.72
C SER A 14 -65.31 98.01 33.37
N ILE A 15 -66.12 97.65 34.41
CA ILE A 15 -66.14 96.32 35.05
C ILE A 15 -66.56 95.25 34.10
N SER A 16 -67.60 95.44 33.26
CA SER A 16 -68.06 94.50 32.24
C SER A 16 -67.02 94.27 31.12
N ILE A 17 -66.28 95.36 30.72
CA ILE A 17 -65.22 95.22 29.69
C ILE A 17 -64.01 94.49 30.28
N SER A 18 -63.62 94.73 31.57
CA SER A 18 -62.57 93.98 32.22
C SER A 18 -62.88 92.46 32.35
N GLN A 19 -64.09 92.13 32.70
CA GLN A 19 -64.47 90.72 32.78
C GLN A 19 -64.57 90.04 31.39
N ALA A 20 -64.95 90.75 30.32
CA ALA A 20 -65.03 90.26 29.00
C ALA A 20 -63.64 90.04 28.42
N GLN A 21 -62.62 90.92 28.71
CA GLN A 21 -61.23 90.72 28.38
C GLN A 21 -60.63 89.51 29.09
N SER A 22 -60.83 89.42 30.41
CA SER A 22 -60.40 88.27 31.21
C SER A 22 -60.88 86.95 30.74
N LYS A 23 -62.18 86.89 30.33
CA LYS A 23 -62.76 85.66 29.75
C LYS A 23 -62.14 85.28 28.37
N LYS A 24 -61.87 86.27 27.52
CA LYS A 24 -61.28 86.07 26.22
C LYS A 24 -59.82 85.63 26.31
N ASP A 25 -59.06 86.20 27.28
CA ASP A 25 -57.68 85.81 27.54
C ASP A 25 -57.61 84.40 28.15
N LEU A 26 -58.56 84.03 29.02
CA LEU A 26 -58.68 82.68 29.55
C LEU A 26 -59.01 81.67 28.49
N ILE A 27 -59.88 81.98 27.53
CA ILE A 27 -60.18 81.14 26.37
C ILE A 27 -58.95 80.91 25.46
N ARG A 28 -58.17 82.05 25.22
CA ARG A 28 -56.92 81.96 24.46
C ARG A 28 -55.91 81.04 25.16
N GLU A 29 -55.78 81.19 26.46
CA GLU A 29 -54.86 80.38 27.26
C GLU A 29 -55.24 78.89 27.24
N VAL A 30 -56.53 78.61 27.39
CA VAL A 30 -57.05 77.25 27.27
C VAL A 30 -56.79 76.67 25.85
N ASP A 31 -56.98 77.42 24.77
CA ASP A 31 -56.73 77.01 23.45
C ASP A 31 -55.24 76.82 23.19
N ASN A 32 -54.39 77.68 23.74
CA ASN A 32 -52.93 77.52 23.70
C ASN A 32 -52.47 76.29 24.49
N LEU A 33 -53.01 76.05 25.67
CA LEU A 33 -52.71 74.85 26.47
C LEU A 33 -53.17 73.59 25.75
N ARG A 34 -54.35 73.64 25.10
CA ARG A 34 -54.81 72.52 24.27
C ARG A 34 -53.90 72.22 23.06
N ALA A 35 -53.39 73.32 22.45
CA ALA A 35 -52.42 73.18 21.32
C ALA A 35 -51.14 72.54 21.83
N GLN A 36 -50.57 73.07 22.94
CA GLN A 36 -49.37 72.46 23.55
C GLN A 36 -49.58 71.03 24.01
N PHE A 37 -50.75 70.72 24.57
CA PHE A 37 -51.07 69.35 24.96
C PHE A 37 -51.10 68.39 23.73
N ARG A 38 -51.73 68.79 22.60
CA ARG A 38 -51.71 68.01 21.37
C ARG A 38 -50.33 67.83 20.78
N GLU A 39 -49.52 68.90 20.81
CA GLU A 39 -48.12 68.86 20.37
C GLU A 39 -47.29 67.89 21.22
N ALA A 40 -47.41 67.97 22.54
CA ALA A 40 -46.78 67.06 23.48
C ALA A 40 -47.21 65.59 23.30
N GLU A 41 -48.53 65.37 23.05
CA GLU A 41 -49.11 64.06 22.81
C GLU A 41 -48.60 63.46 21.48
N THR A 42 -48.46 64.30 20.42
CA THR A 42 -47.87 63.88 19.14
C THR A 42 -46.38 63.57 19.30
N ALA A 43 -45.62 64.41 19.96
CA ALA A 43 -44.20 64.19 20.23
C ALA A 43 -43.96 62.92 21.07
N LEU A 44 -44.84 62.70 22.09
CA LEU A 44 -44.74 61.44 22.86
C LEU A 44 -45.08 60.20 22.01
N SER A 45 -46.06 60.31 21.13
CA SER A 45 -46.41 59.21 20.22
C SER A 45 -45.31 58.89 19.24
N GLU A 46 -44.66 59.92 18.66
CA GLU A 46 -43.49 59.76 17.78
C GLU A 46 -42.32 59.17 18.56
N SER A 47 -41.99 59.70 19.73
CA SER A 47 -40.93 59.15 20.56
C SER A 47 -41.13 57.68 20.91
N ARG A 48 -42.33 57.28 21.29
CA ARG A 48 -42.68 55.88 21.55
C ARG A 48 -42.62 54.99 20.30
N ARG A 49 -42.87 55.56 19.12
CA ARG A 49 -42.71 54.85 17.85
C ARG A 49 -41.23 54.65 17.55
N GLU A 50 -40.39 55.67 17.72
CA GLU A 50 -38.95 55.56 17.51
C GLU A 50 -38.31 54.57 18.49
N GLU A 51 -38.73 54.63 19.78
CA GLU A 51 -38.26 53.68 20.80
C GLU A 51 -38.60 52.23 20.40
N ARG A 52 -39.83 51.96 19.91
CA ARG A 52 -40.19 50.59 19.43
C ARG A 52 -39.38 50.17 18.23
N ILE A 53 -39.11 51.09 17.28
CA ILE A 53 -38.28 50.78 16.12
C ILE A 53 -36.82 50.51 16.55
N ALA A 54 -36.30 51.33 17.46
CA ALA A 54 -34.96 51.14 17.99
C ALA A 54 -34.82 49.81 18.76
N SER A 55 -35.80 49.51 19.64
CA SER A 55 -35.84 48.23 20.37
C SER A 55 -35.89 47.01 19.43
N ALA A 56 -36.75 47.07 18.41
CA ALA A 56 -36.83 45.96 17.42
C ALA A 56 -35.51 45.81 16.61
N LYS A 57 -34.81 46.92 16.32
CA LYS A 57 -33.49 46.85 15.69
C LYS A 57 -32.44 46.21 16.60
N VAL A 58 -32.43 46.60 17.89
CA VAL A 58 -31.52 46.01 18.88
C VAL A 58 -31.74 44.52 18.99
N GLU A 59 -33.00 44.09 19.15
CA GLU A 59 -33.33 42.65 19.19
C GLU A 59 -32.87 41.88 17.92
N SER A 60 -33.10 42.48 16.75
CA SER A 60 -32.60 41.93 15.48
C SER A 60 -31.08 41.80 15.42
N TYR A 61 -30.38 42.84 15.88
CA TYR A 61 -28.89 42.81 15.92
C TYR A 61 -28.37 41.83 16.97
N GLU A 62 -29.00 41.69 18.10
CA GLU A 62 -28.64 40.70 19.11
C GLU A 62 -28.82 39.27 18.55
N ALA A 63 -29.92 39.02 17.84
CA ALA A 63 -30.14 37.73 17.17
C ALA A 63 -29.05 37.44 16.15
N GLN A 64 -28.68 38.42 15.28
CA GLN A 64 -27.61 38.29 14.30
C GLN A 64 -26.23 38.05 14.97
N VAL A 65 -25.93 38.75 16.04
CA VAL A 65 -24.69 38.56 16.79
C VAL A 65 -24.61 37.16 17.39
N ASN A 66 -25.71 36.63 17.92
CA ASN A 66 -25.78 35.30 18.47
C ASN A 66 -25.62 34.23 17.36
N GLU A 67 -26.25 34.40 16.23
CA GLU A 67 -26.09 33.53 15.06
C GLU A 67 -24.65 33.53 14.54
N LEU A 68 -24.02 34.70 14.43
CA LEU A 68 -22.61 34.83 14.04
C LEU A 68 -21.67 34.17 15.05
N LYS A 69 -21.94 34.30 16.35
CA LYS A 69 -21.16 33.61 17.39
C LYS A 69 -21.25 32.11 17.28
N GLU A 70 -22.47 31.57 17.08
CA GLU A 70 -22.69 30.15 16.90
C GLU A 70 -22.00 29.63 15.63
N THR A 71 -22.16 30.36 14.53
CA THR A 71 -21.47 30.02 13.26
C THR A 71 -19.95 30.01 13.42
N ASN A 72 -19.40 31.02 14.10
CA ASN A 72 -17.95 31.05 14.39
C ASN A 72 -17.49 29.87 15.26
N ALA A 73 -18.26 29.54 16.30
CA ALA A 73 -17.94 28.39 17.14
C ALA A 73 -17.96 27.06 16.33
N ASN A 74 -18.96 26.90 15.46
CA ASN A 74 -19.06 25.73 14.58
C ASN A 74 -17.92 25.68 13.55
N LEU A 75 -17.54 26.83 12.96
CA LEU A 75 -16.41 26.91 12.04
C LEU A 75 -15.08 26.54 12.72
N LEU A 76 -14.85 27.06 13.94
CA LEU A 76 -13.66 26.72 14.73
C LEU A 76 -13.60 25.24 15.09
N LYS A 77 -14.74 24.64 15.47
CA LYS A 77 -14.84 23.21 15.73
C LYS A 77 -14.52 22.39 14.48
N ASN A 78 -15.08 22.77 13.32
CA ASN A 78 -14.82 22.11 12.05
C ASN A 78 -13.36 22.24 11.63
N LEU A 79 -12.75 23.43 11.83
CA LEU A 79 -11.34 23.67 11.53
C LEU A 79 -10.43 22.79 12.39
N ASN A 80 -10.73 22.69 13.70
CA ASN A 80 -9.97 21.82 14.60
C ASN A 80 -10.09 20.34 14.18
N SER A 81 -11.31 19.87 13.86
CA SER A 81 -11.54 18.52 13.39
C SER A 81 -10.81 18.24 12.06
N PHE A 82 -10.83 19.21 11.15
CA PHE A 82 -10.08 19.12 9.88
C PHE A 82 -8.56 19.06 10.11
N THR A 83 -8.05 19.89 11.01
CA THR A 83 -6.62 19.90 11.36
C THR A 83 -6.20 18.56 11.97
N GLU A 84 -7.01 18.02 12.88
CA GLU A 84 -6.75 16.72 13.50
C GLU A 84 -6.77 15.58 12.46
N ALA A 85 -7.77 15.59 11.58
CA ALA A 85 -7.85 14.60 10.48
C ALA A 85 -6.68 14.73 9.50
N SER A 86 -6.23 15.98 9.22
CA SER A 86 -5.07 16.25 8.35
C SER A 86 -3.77 15.73 8.97
N ASN A 87 -3.58 15.95 10.27
CA ASN A 87 -2.41 15.43 10.99
C ASN A 87 -2.39 13.91 11.00
N LYS A 88 -3.51 13.25 11.31
CA LYS A 88 -3.63 11.79 11.25
C LYS A 88 -3.34 11.25 9.85
N ARG A 89 -3.79 11.94 8.79
CA ARG A 89 -3.44 11.58 7.40
C ARG A 89 -1.94 11.70 7.14
N SER A 90 -1.32 12.80 7.59
CA SER A 90 0.12 13.01 7.43
C SER A 90 0.92 11.91 8.13
N ASP A 91 0.57 11.57 9.36
CA ASP A 91 1.21 10.49 10.11
C ASP A 91 1.05 9.14 9.42
N HIS A 92 -0.14 8.86 8.89
CA HIS A 92 -0.39 7.63 8.12
C HIS A 92 0.41 7.58 6.81
N ILE A 93 0.51 8.69 6.09
CA ILE A 93 1.33 8.80 4.87
C ILE A 93 2.81 8.56 5.22
N ASN A 94 3.34 9.18 6.26
CA ASN A 94 4.72 9.00 6.69
C ASN A 94 5.00 7.54 7.07
N SER A 95 4.14 6.91 7.88
CA SER A 95 4.26 5.50 8.25
C SER A 95 4.21 4.57 7.02
N THR A 96 3.33 4.87 6.06
CA THR A 96 3.23 4.10 4.80
C THR A 96 4.50 4.27 3.97
N LEU A 97 5.05 5.49 3.90
CA LEU A 97 6.26 5.80 3.15
C LEU A 97 7.48 5.07 3.74
N GLU A 98 7.63 5.07 5.06
CA GLU A 98 8.65 4.31 5.78
C GLU A 98 8.53 2.79 5.49
N SER A 99 7.30 2.28 5.53
CA SER A 99 7.03 0.87 5.19
C SER A 99 7.40 0.53 3.74
N LEU A 100 7.09 1.43 2.78
CA LEU A 100 7.45 1.26 1.38
C LEU A 100 8.97 1.25 1.19
N VAL A 101 9.70 2.19 1.78
CA VAL A 101 11.17 2.25 1.72
C VAL A 101 11.79 0.96 2.29
N LYS A 102 11.26 0.48 3.41
CA LYS A 102 11.71 -0.80 4.00
C LYS A 102 11.45 -1.98 3.05
N LYS A 103 10.27 -2.04 2.44
CA LYS A 103 9.92 -3.10 1.48
C LYS A 103 10.77 -3.04 0.21
N GLU A 104 11.05 -1.85 -0.29
CA GLU A 104 11.93 -1.65 -1.44
C GLU A 104 13.36 -2.15 -1.15
N ALA A 105 13.91 -1.82 0.02
CA ALA A 105 15.21 -2.31 0.44
C ALA A 105 15.23 -3.86 0.55
N GLN A 106 14.19 -4.46 1.10
CA GLN A 106 14.05 -5.93 1.18
C GLN A 106 14.00 -6.58 -0.20
N LEU A 107 13.20 -6.03 -1.13
CA LEU A 107 13.10 -6.51 -2.51
C LEU A 107 14.42 -6.36 -3.25
N ARG A 108 15.15 -5.28 -3.02
CA ARG A 108 16.45 -5.06 -3.63
C ARG A 108 17.45 -6.15 -3.22
N VAL A 109 17.55 -6.48 -1.94
CA VAL A 109 18.42 -7.56 -1.44
C VAL A 109 18.08 -8.89 -2.11
N ILE A 110 16.79 -9.23 -2.24
CA ILE A 110 16.35 -10.47 -2.88
C ILE A 110 16.69 -10.46 -4.38
N ASN A 111 16.50 -9.33 -5.06
CA ASN A 111 16.79 -9.20 -6.49
C ASN A 111 18.30 -9.25 -6.78
N ASP A 112 19.11 -8.64 -5.94
CA ASP A 112 20.58 -8.68 -6.05
C ASP A 112 21.08 -10.13 -5.89
N GLU A 113 20.54 -10.90 -4.95
CA GLU A 113 20.87 -12.30 -4.77
C GLU A 113 20.43 -13.15 -5.97
N LEU A 114 19.21 -12.94 -6.50
CA LEU A 114 18.75 -13.62 -7.72
C LEU A 114 19.69 -13.35 -8.90
N SER A 115 20.06 -12.09 -9.11
CA SER A 115 20.98 -11.69 -10.19
C SER A 115 22.36 -12.31 -10.01
N SER A 116 22.85 -12.41 -8.78
CA SER A 116 24.10 -13.10 -8.44
C SER A 116 24.03 -14.57 -8.79
N ARG A 117 22.94 -15.25 -8.43
CA ARG A 117 22.72 -16.68 -8.74
C ARG A 117 22.65 -16.94 -10.23
N ASP A 118 21.96 -16.10 -10.99
CA ASP A 118 21.90 -16.20 -12.45
C ASP A 118 23.28 -16.02 -13.07
N SER A 119 24.08 -15.08 -12.57
CA SER A 119 25.45 -14.85 -13.02
C SER A 119 26.34 -16.06 -12.74
N ILE A 120 26.26 -16.67 -11.56
CA ILE A 120 26.99 -17.88 -11.19
C ILE A 120 26.55 -19.04 -12.11
N THR A 121 25.26 -19.21 -12.33
CA THR A 121 24.72 -20.26 -13.22
C THR A 121 25.25 -20.11 -14.64
N LEU A 122 25.27 -18.87 -15.17
CA LEU A 122 25.81 -18.60 -16.51
C LEU A 122 27.32 -18.87 -16.60
N ALA A 123 28.06 -18.53 -15.56
CA ALA A 123 29.49 -18.83 -15.47
C ALA A 123 29.76 -20.34 -15.49
N VAL A 124 29.01 -21.10 -14.70
CA VAL A 124 29.07 -22.59 -14.67
C VAL A 124 28.69 -23.19 -16.01
N PHE A 125 27.62 -22.69 -16.64
CA PHE A 125 27.21 -23.11 -17.99
C PHE A 125 28.34 -22.90 -19.00
N THR A 126 28.99 -21.72 -18.96
CA THR A 126 30.10 -21.38 -19.84
C THR A 126 31.30 -22.33 -19.62
N GLN A 127 31.65 -22.63 -18.35
CA GLN A 127 32.72 -23.59 -18.02
C GLN A 127 32.38 -24.99 -18.54
N PHE A 128 31.14 -25.46 -18.39
CA PHE A 128 30.72 -26.76 -18.97
C PHE A 128 30.85 -26.75 -20.48
N LYS A 129 30.39 -25.69 -21.18
CA LYS A 129 30.50 -25.59 -22.64
C LYS A 129 31.97 -25.62 -23.11
N GLN A 130 32.87 -24.91 -22.42
CA GLN A 130 34.27 -24.90 -22.75
C GLN A 130 34.96 -26.23 -22.47
N THR A 131 34.60 -26.93 -21.39
CA THR A 131 35.24 -28.17 -20.94
C THR A 131 34.74 -29.41 -21.69
N LEU A 132 33.42 -29.46 -21.94
CA LEU A 132 32.76 -30.64 -22.56
C LEU A 132 32.62 -30.51 -24.09
N GLY A 133 32.64 -29.28 -24.62
CA GLY A 133 32.42 -29.04 -26.04
C GLY A 133 30.96 -29.08 -26.43
N SER A 134 30.68 -29.60 -27.65
CA SER A 134 29.34 -29.71 -28.20
C SER A 134 28.56 -30.98 -27.78
N ASP A 135 29.30 -31.95 -27.29
CA ASP A 135 28.78 -33.26 -26.88
C ASP A 135 29.22 -33.48 -25.41
N PRO A 136 28.35 -33.53 -24.43
CA PRO A 136 26.92 -33.75 -24.36
C PRO A 136 26.05 -32.49 -24.49
N LYS A 137 24.71 -32.69 -24.55
CA LYS A 137 23.75 -31.59 -24.55
C LYS A 137 23.74 -30.84 -23.20
N ILE A 138 24.05 -29.54 -23.25
CA ILE A 138 24.07 -28.71 -22.07
C ILE A 138 22.99 -27.64 -22.21
N THR A 139 22.12 -27.52 -21.21
CA THR A 139 21.00 -26.57 -21.19
C THR A 139 20.97 -25.78 -19.88
N VAL A 140 20.34 -24.62 -19.91
CA VAL A 140 20.04 -23.82 -18.70
C VAL A 140 18.54 -23.71 -18.59
N SER A 141 18.01 -24.07 -17.43
CA SER A 141 16.59 -23.96 -17.14
C SER A 141 16.38 -23.76 -15.65
N ASN A 142 15.45 -22.88 -15.27
CA ASN A 142 15.07 -22.63 -13.88
C ASN A 142 16.27 -22.29 -12.95
N GLY A 143 17.26 -21.54 -13.43
CA GLY A 143 18.43 -21.20 -12.64
C GLY A 143 19.41 -22.35 -12.38
N ALA A 144 19.32 -23.44 -13.13
CA ALA A 144 20.19 -24.62 -13.07
C ALA A 144 20.83 -24.92 -14.44
N VAL A 145 22.02 -25.50 -14.42
CA VAL A 145 22.69 -26.05 -15.61
C VAL A 145 22.46 -27.54 -15.62
N ALA A 146 21.91 -28.08 -16.71
CA ALA A 146 21.72 -29.51 -16.90
C ALA A 146 22.65 -30.03 -18.01
N VAL A 147 23.43 -31.04 -17.68
CA VAL A 147 24.24 -31.83 -18.64
C VAL A 147 23.52 -33.13 -18.86
N VAL A 148 23.03 -33.33 -20.07
CA VAL A 148 22.23 -34.49 -20.44
C VAL A 148 23.08 -35.46 -21.26
N MET A 149 23.07 -36.75 -20.87
CA MET A 149 23.83 -37.80 -21.49
C MET A 149 22.95 -39.05 -21.67
N ASP A 150 23.07 -39.68 -22.80
CA ASP A 150 22.30 -40.92 -23.08
C ASP A 150 22.77 -42.08 -22.21
N ASN A 151 21.81 -42.85 -21.66
CA ASN A 151 22.13 -44.00 -20.81
C ASN A 151 22.89 -45.09 -21.57
N SER A 152 22.65 -45.28 -22.87
CA SER A 152 23.43 -46.19 -23.71
C SER A 152 24.89 -45.80 -23.84
N TYR A 153 25.19 -44.48 -23.86
CA TYR A 153 26.56 -43.98 -23.81
C TYR A 153 27.19 -44.22 -22.45
N LEU A 154 26.47 -43.95 -21.38
CA LEU A 154 26.96 -44.05 -20.00
C LEU A 154 27.15 -45.48 -19.53
N PHE A 155 26.16 -46.36 -19.79
CA PHE A 155 26.06 -47.70 -19.20
C PHE A 155 26.12 -48.82 -20.21
N GLY A 156 26.15 -48.54 -21.54
CA GLY A 156 26.11 -49.49 -22.62
C GLY A 156 24.68 -49.88 -23.05
N GLU A 157 24.58 -50.73 -24.04
CA GLU A 157 23.30 -51.09 -24.70
C GLU A 157 22.33 -51.84 -23.78
N ASN A 158 22.82 -52.49 -22.73
CA ASN A 158 21.94 -53.16 -21.80
C ASN A 158 21.35 -52.12 -20.80
N ALA A 159 20.08 -51.76 -20.99
CA ALA A 159 19.39 -50.76 -20.21
C ALA A 159 19.29 -51.06 -18.70
N LYS A 160 19.51 -52.32 -18.28
CA LYS A 160 19.58 -52.74 -16.87
C LYS A 160 20.96 -52.52 -16.25
N ASN A 161 21.96 -52.17 -17.09
CA ASN A 161 23.32 -51.98 -16.61
C ASN A 161 23.44 -50.60 -15.87
N PHE A 162 24.15 -50.63 -14.77
CA PHE A 162 24.49 -49.42 -14.00
C PHE A 162 26.02 -49.24 -13.83
N LYS A 163 26.84 -50.12 -14.45
CA LYS A 163 28.30 -49.92 -14.50
C LYS A 163 28.63 -48.90 -15.57
N VAL A 164 29.26 -47.80 -15.15
CA VAL A 164 29.72 -46.78 -16.07
C VAL A 164 30.79 -47.32 -17.02
N GLN A 165 30.63 -47.03 -18.31
CA GLN A 165 31.58 -47.45 -19.37
C GLN A 165 32.84 -46.62 -19.31
N ASP A 166 33.98 -47.21 -19.65
CA ASP A 166 35.30 -46.52 -19.63
C ASP A 166 35.30 -45.25 -20.52
N LYS A 167 34.60 -45.31 -21.67
CA LYS A 167 34.43 -44.15 -22.57
C LYS A 167 33.71 -42.98 -21.91
N ALA A 168 32.79 -43.23 -21.02
CA ALA A 168 32.01 -42.21 -20.31
C ALA A 168 32.78 -41.63 -19.10
N GLU A 169 33.75 -42.35 -18.53
CA GLU A 169 34.55 -41.86 -17.43
C GLU A 169 35.31 -40.56 -17.78
N ALA A 170 35.75 -40.39 -19.03
CA ALA A 170 36.44 -39.19 -19.47
C ALA A 170 35.52 -37.92 -19.40
N ILE A 171 34.25 -38.06 -19.74
CA ILE A 171 33.28 -36.99 -19.64
C ILE A 171 32.94 -36.72 -18.17
N ILE A 172 32.72 -37.75 -17.36
CA ILE A 172 32.48 -37.62 -15.92
C ILE A 172 33.67 -36.94 -15.22
N ALA A 173 34.91 -37.25 -15.67
CA ALA A 173 36.11 -36.53 -15.16
C ALA A 173 36.06 -35.05 -15.40
N LYS A 174 35.72 -34.65 -16.62
CA LYS A 174 35.56 -33.24 -16.99
C LYS A 174 34.44 -32.56 -16.19
N ILE A 175 33.31 -33.25 -16.03
CA ILE A 175 32.20 -32.76 -15.16
C ILE A 175 32.71 -32.60 -13.72
N GLY A 176 33.38 -33.60 -13.17
CA GLY A 176 33.95 -33.56 -11.84
C GLY A 176 34.91 -32.38 -11.62
N SER A 177 35.75 -32.02 -12.63
CA SER A 177 36.63 -30.85 -12.54
C SER A 177 35.86 -29.54 -12.45
N VAL A 178 34.81 -29.36 -13.25
CA VAL A 178 33.96 -28.16 -13.18
C VAL A 178 33.23 -28.07 -11.82
N LEU A 179 32.68 -29.22 -11.32
CA LEU A 179 32.00 -29.26 -10.03
C LEU A 179 32.94 -28.99 -8.86
N LYS A 180 34.22 -29.41 -8.95
CA LYS A 180 35.24 -29.12 -7.94
C LYS A 180 35.62 -27.64 -7.92
N ALA A 181 35.67 -27.00 -9.10
CA ALA A 181 35.91 -25.56 -9.22
C ALA A 181 34.73 -24.69 -8.69
N ASN A 182 33.53 -25.27 -8.56
CA ASN A 182 32.29 -24.56 -8.13
C ASN A 182 31.73 -25.18 -6.85
N PRO A 183 32.35 -25.02 -5.68
CA PRO A 183 31.96 -25.73 -4.45
C PRO A 183 30.64 -25.23 -3.84
N THR A 184 30.12 -24.08 -4.28
CA THR A 184 28.86 -23.49 -3.83
C THR A 184 27.63 -24.07 -4.54
N MET A 185 27.82 -24.92 -5.54
CA MET A 185 26.73 -25.52 -6.32
C MET A 185 26.31 -26.87 -5.75
N ASP A 186 25.01 -27.12 -5.69
CA ASP A 186 24.44 -28.43 -5.40
C ASP A 186 24.27 -29.21 -6.71
N ILE A 187 24.30 -30.55 -6.61
CA ILE A 187 24.33 -31.46 -7.72
C ILE A 187 23.19 -32.46 -7.57
N GLN A 188 22.31 -32.51 -8.55
CA GLN A 188 21.29 -33.55 -8.62
C GLN A 188 21.55 -34.40 -9.86
N ILE A 189 21.70 -35.69 -9.67
CA ILE A 189 21.87 -36.68 -10.75
C ILE A 189 20.53 -37.38 -10.90
N VAL A 190 19.89 -37.22 -12.06
CA VAL A 190 18.58 -37.80 -12.35
C VAL A 190 18.74 -38.75 -13.50
N SER A 191 18.57 -40.07 -13.28
CA SER A 191 18.56 -41.07 -14.35
C SER A 191 17.17 -41.61 -14.56
N ASN A 192 16.72 -41.65 -15.81
CA ASN A 192 15.43 -42.21 -16.18
C ASN A 192 15.57 -43.62 -16.80
N SER A 193 14.55 -44.46 -16.58
CA SER A 193 14.42 -45.76 -17.17
C SER A 193 12.99 -45.96 -17.69
N ASN A 194 12.85 -46.55 -18.87
CA ASN A 194 11.56 -46.80 -19.53
C ASN A 194 11.34 -48.25 -19.97
N LEU A 195 12.06 -49.21 -19.36
CA LEU A 195 11.92 -50.62 -19.70
C LEU A 195 10.48 -51.09 -19.56
N VAL A 196 9.93 -51.65 -20.60
CA VAL A 196 8.63 -52.29 -20.59
C VAL A 196 8.74 -53.62 -19.81
N GLU A 197 7.89 -53.80 -18.79
CA GLU A 197 7.82 -55.05 -18.05
C GLU A 197 7.37 -56.18 -18.95
N SER A 198 8.19 -57.25 -19.10
CA SER A 198 7.73 -58.51 -19.59
C SER A 198 7.13 -59.32 -18.42
N LYS A 199 6.17 -60.22 -18.72
CA LYS A 199 5.48 -61.07 -17.71
C LYS A 199 6.43 -61.83 -16.78
N ASP A 200 7.64 -62.10 -17.23
CA ASP A 200 8.64 -62.90 -16.51
C ASP A 200 9.73 -62.06 -15.84
N ASN A 201 9.77 -60.76 -15.99
CA ASN A 201 10.85 -59.94 -15.53
C ASN A 201 10.31 -58.58 -15.03
N LYS A 202 10.01 -58.52 -13.75
CA LYS A 202 9.61 -57.30 -13.04
C LYS A 202 10.82 -56.38 -12.93
N SER A 203 11.22 -55.71 -14.04
CA SER A 203 12.24 -54.69 -13.99
C SER A 203 11.63 -53.45 -13.38
N ASN A 204 12.12 -53.05 -12.21
CA ASN A 204 11.69 -51.86 -11.53
C ASN A 204 12.47 -50.67 -12.13
N ASN A 205 11.82 -49.87 -13.00
CA ASN A 205 12.43 -48.69 -13.61
C ASN A 205 12.95 -47.68 -12.57
N TRP A 206 12.28 -47.56 -11.44
CA TRP A 206 12.74 -46.73 -10.35
C TRP A 206 14.06 -47.21 -9.74
N GLU A 207 14.22 -48.53 -9.59
CA GLU A 207 15.40 -49.14 -9.04
C GLU A 207 16.58 -48.97 -10.01
N ILE A 208 16.37 -49.25 -11.29
CA ILE A 208 17.42 -49.13 -12.33
C ILE A 208 17.88 -47.66 -12.41
N GLY A 209 16.97 -46.71 -12.56
CA GLY A 209 17.32 -45.27 -12.59
C GLY A 209 18.07 -44.85 -11.36
N THR A 210 17.64 -45.30 -10.17
CA THR A 210 18.33 -44.95 -8.91
C THR A 210 19.73 -45.54 -8.86
N GLN A 211 19.93 -46.79 -9.27
CA GLN A 211 21.26 -47.43 -9.31
C GLN A 211 22.21 -46.74 -10.30
N GLN A 212 21.69 -46.35 -11.46
CA GLN A 212 22.46 -45.61 -12.48
C GLN A 212 22.89 -44.22 -11.95
N ALA A 213 21.97 -43.47 -11.37
CA ALA A 213 22.28 -42.18 -10.74
C ALA A 213 23.29 -42.32 -9.59
N ALA A 214 23.12 -43.35 -8.75
CA ALA A 214 24.04 -43.64 -7.64
C ALA A 214 25.42 -44.09 -8.12
N ALA A 215 25.54 -44.75 -9.26
CA ALA A 215 26.84 -45.11 -9.82
C ALA A 215 27.68 -43.89 -10.22
N ILE A 216 27.05 -42.91 -10.86
CA ILE A 216 27.72 -41.64 -11.17
C ILE A 216 28.07 -40.87 -9.91
N ALA A 217 27.13 -40.79 -8.94
CA ALA A 217 27.35 -40.12 -7.65
C ALA A 217 28.61 -40.68 -6.95
N ARG A 218 28.72 -41.98 -6.89
CA ARG A 218 29.90 -42.68 -6.31
C ARG A 218 31.21 -42.32 -6.99
N ILE A 219 31.22 -42.19 -8.32
CA ILE A 219 32.41 -41.77 -9.07
C ILE A 219 32.79 -40.34 -8.73
N LEU A 220 31.79 -39.43 -8.71
CA LEU A 220 32.04 -38.01 -8.36
C LEU A 220 32.58 -37.88 -6.92
N GLU A 221 32.04 -38.64 -5.98
CA GLU A 221 32.50 -38.66 -4.59
C GLU A 221 33.92 -39.25 -4.49
N SER A 222 34.10 -40.48 -4.93
CA SER A 222 35.32 -41.27 -4.66
C SER A 222 36.51 -40.86 -5.48
N LYS A 223 36.34 -40.56 -6.80
CA LYS A 223 37.44 -40.18 -7.70
C LYS A 223 37.68 -38.70 -7.72
N TYR A 224 36.64 -37.87 -7.65
CA TYR A 224 36.77 -36.40 -7.81
C TYR A 224 36.59 -35.64 -6.49
N GLN A 225 36.37 -36.35 -5.35
CA GLN A 225 36.30 -35.76 -4.02
C GLN A 225 35.20 -34.67 -3.88
N ILE A 226 34.10 -34.86 -4.60
CA ILE A 226 32.93 -33.99 -4.41
C ILE A 226 32.24 -34.35 -3.09
N GLU A 227 31.95 -33.37 -2.26
CA GLU A 227 31.30 -33.58 -0.96
C GLU A 227 29.94 -34.26 -1.11
N PRO A 228 29.68 -35.40 -0.42
CA PRO A 228 28.41 -36.15 -0.53
C PRO A 228 27.18 -35.30 -0.22
N LYS A 229 27.29 -34.35 0.71
CA LYS A 229 26.17 -33.45 1.07
C LYS A 229 25.68 -32.57 -0.09
N ARG A 230 26.47 -32.42 -1.13
CA ARG A 230 26.15 -31.65 -2.35
C ARG A 230 25.46 -32.50 -3.40
N ILE A 231 25.47 -33.85 -3.26
CA ILE A 231 25.03 -34.77 -4.31
C ILE A 231 23.71 -35.40 -3.90
N ILE A 232 22.73 -35.34 -4.78
CA ILE A 232 21.47 -36.08 -4.70
C ILE A 232 21.38 -36.99 -5.91
N ALA A 233 21.17 -38.30 -5.71
CA ALA A 233 20.94 -39.26 -6.77
C ALA A 233 19.46 -39.65 -6.79
N THR A 234 18.83 -39.52 -7.96
CA THR A 234 17.39 -39.75 -8.14
C THR A 234 17.12 -40.63 -9.35
N GLY A 235 16.33 -41.67 -9.17
CA GLY A 235 15.81 -42.45 -10.28
C GLY A 235 14.43 -41.95 -10.70
N LYS A 236 14.12 -42.04 -11.98
CA LYS A 236 12.79 -41.79 -12.55
C LYS A 236 12.33 -42.99 -13.38
N SER A 237 11.03 -43.27 -13.37
CA SER A 237 10.39 -44.19 -14.26
C SER A 237 9.59 -43.40 -15.29
N GLU A 238 9.90 -43.58 -16.57
CA GLU A 238 9.19 -42.96 -17.70
C GLU A 238 8.34 -43.98 -18.46
N LEU A 239 7.85 -44.98 -17.79
CA LEU A 239 6.99 -46.01 -18.39
C LEU A 239 5.72 -45.38 -18.98
N GLY A 240 5.49 -45.58 -20.25
CA GLY A 240 4.31 -45.07 -20.95
C GLY A 240 4.48 -43.66 -21.55
N LEU A 241 5.61 -43.05 -21.40
CA LEU A 241 5.97 -41.82 -22.13
C LEU A 241 6.54 -42.22 -23.52
N TYR A 242 6.25 -41.39 -24.51
CA TYR A 242 6.69 -41.64 -25.92
C TYR A 242 8.20 -41.47 -26.13
N SER A 243 8.97 -41.14 -25.10
CA SER A 243 10.43 -41.07 -25.18
C SER A 243 11.03 -42.48 -25.28
N ILE A 244 11.64 -42.78 -26.40
CA ILE A 244 12.33 -44.02 -26.64
C ILE A 244 13.72 -44.03 -26.01
N GLU A 245 14.31 -42.83 -25.82
CA GLU A 245 15.67 -42.65 -25.32
C GLU A 245 15.67 -42.38 -23.81
N THR A 246 16.46 -43.16 -23.09
CA THR A 246 16.70 -42.96 -21.67
C THR A 246 17.98 -42.14 -21.47
N ALA A 247 17.94 -41.19 -20.57
CA ALA A 247 19.05 -40.29 -20.31
C ALA A 247 19.31 -40.10 -18.81
N THR A 248 20.53 -39.72 -18.52
CA THR A 248 20.92 -39.23 -17.21
C THR A 248 21.27 -37.73 -17.30
N GLU A 249 20.61 -36.97 -16.44
CA GLU A 249 20.81 -35.53 -16.31
C GLU A 249 21.65 -35.23 -15.06
N ILE A 250 22.73 -34.49 -15.19
CA ILE A 250 23.47 -33.93 -14.07
C ILE A 250 23.09 -32.46 -13.98
N ILE A 251 22.25 -32.16 -13.00
CA ILE A 251 21.70 -30.82 -12.76
C ILE A 251 22.55 -30.14 -11.69
N VAL A 252 23.09 -28.98 -12.02
CA VAL A 252 23.98 -28.18 -11.17
C VAL A 252 23.32 -26.84 -10.89
N GLN A 253 23.09 -26.55 -9.64
CA GLN A 253 22.34 -25.36 -9.22
C GLN A 253 22.93 -24.72 -7.96
N PRO A 254 22.82 -23.39 -7.79
CA PRO A 254 23.19 -22.75 -6.53
C PRO A 254 22.36 -23.27 -5.35
N LYS A 255 22.94 -23.35 -4.15
CA LYS A 255 22.27 -23.89 -2.97
C LYS A 255 20.95 -23.19 -2.67
N PHE A 256 19.85 -23.90 -2.83
CA PHE A 256 18.49 -23.35 -2.64
C PHE A 256 18.23 -22.92 -1.20
N TYR A 257 18.73 -23.69 -0.23
CA TYR A 257 18.46 -23.42 1.19
C TYR A 257 18.98 -22.05 1.65
N GLU A 258 20.13 -21.61 1.18
CA GLU A 258 20.71 -20.30 1.53
C GLU A 258 19.84 -19.16 0.99
N PHE A 259 19.38 -19.29 -0.25
CA PHE A 259 18.44 -18.33 -0.84
C PHE A 259 17.11 -18.30 -0.09
N TYR A 260 16.52 -19.46 0.20
CA TYR A 260 15.28 -19.55 0.97
C TYR A 260 15.40 -18.86 2.33
N LYS A 261 16.52 -19.08 3.04
CA LYS A 261 16.79 -18.42 4.32
C LYS A 261 16.85 -16.91 4.19
N LEU A 262 17.58 -16.40 3.20
CA LEU A 262 17.68 -14.95 2.91
C LEU A 262 16.31 -14.34 2.62
N VAL A 263 15.51 -14.96 1.77
CA VAL A 263 14.15 -14.51 1.46
C VAL A 263 13.30 -14.49 2.72
N LYS A 264 13.31 -15.55 3.53
CA LYS A 264 12.55 -15.64 4.78
C LYS A 264 12.94 -14.58 5.80
N GLU A 265 14.21 -14.21 5.88
CA GLU A 265 14.71 -13.16 6.78
C GLU A 265 14.30 -11.77 6.32
N ASN A 266 14.23 -11.53 5.02
CA ASN A 266 13.87 -10.24 4.44
C ASN A 266 12.38 -10.04 4.18
N MET A 267 11.55 -11.09 4.25
CA MET A 267 10.10 -11.00 4.08
C MET A 267 9.31 -10.91 5.41
N LYS A 268 10.01 -10.81 6.54
CA LYS A 268 9.39 -10.53 7.85
C LYS A 268 9.19 -9.00 8.06
#